data_eecd920f3fbbf2664ffcd2d9d0a8b78e
#
_entry.id   eecd920f3fbbf2664ffcd2d9d0a8b78e
#
_cell.length_a   1.000
_cell.length_b   1.000
_cell.length_c   1.000
_cell.angle_alpha   90.00
_cell.angle_beta   90.00
_cell.angle_gamma   90.00
#
_symmetry.space_group_name_H-M   'P 1'
#
loop_
_entity.id
_entity.type
_entity.pdbx_description
1 polymer ?
#
loop_
_entity_poly.entity_id
_entity_poly.type
_entity_poly.pdbx_seq_one_letter_code
_entity_poly.pdbx_strand_id
1 'polypeptide(L)'
;MARGIIYLETMPVSPDREEDYHTWYNDTHLAEICSVDGIVSARRFAPTDGTGPFIAIYELDCDDLDGVVQKLGELGASGKMSSLELLNMETPPIPKVYRQIGSYTQ
;
A
#
# COMPACT_ATOMS: atom_id res chain seq x y z
N MET A 1 -13.37 -12.12 -13.40
CA MET A 1 -12.79 -11.22 -12.41
C MET A 1 -11.37 -10.88 -12.82
N ALA A 2 -10.97 -9.65 -12.60
CA ALA A 2 -9.64 -9.19 -12.97
C ALA A 2 -8.70 -9.31 -11.77
N ARG A 3 -7.43 -9.61 -12.03
CA ARG A 3 -6.38 -9.63 -11.03
C ARG A 3 -5.33 -8.58 -11.34
N GLY A 4 -4.80 -7.99 -10.30
CA GLY A 4 -3.76 -6.99 -10.44
C GLY A 4 -3.14 -6.65 -9.10
N ILE A 5 -2.41 -5.56 -9.11
CA ILE A 5 -1.80 -5.04 -7.89
C ILE A 5 -1.91 -3.52 -7.86
N ILE A 6 -1.86 -2.98 -6.65
CA ILE A 6 -1.50 -1.58 -6.44
C ILE A 6 -0.04 -1.57 -5.99
N TYR A 7 0.76 -0.77 -6.64
CA TYR A 7 2.17 -0.56 -6.29
C TYR A 7 2.34 0.86 -5.79
N LEU A 8 3.01 1.02 -4.65
CA LEU A 8 3.38 2.36 -4.19
C LEU A 8 4.69 2.32 -3.42
N GLU A 9 5.38 3.46 -3.46
CA GLU A 9 6.62 3.69 -2.73
C GLU A 9 6.33 4.60 -1.56
N THR A 10 6.88 4.26 -0.39
CA THR A 10 6.70 5.05 0.82
C THR A 10 8.03 5.22 1.54
N MET A 11 8.12 6.31 2.32
CA MET A 11 9.26 6.59 3.19
C MET A 11 8.73 7.00 4.56
N PRO A 12 9.50 6.74 5.64
CA PRO A 12 9.14 7.29 6.95
C PRO A 12 9.23 8.81 6.95
N VAL A 13 8.46 9.43 7.84
CA VAL A 13 8.42 10.90 7.97
C VAL A 13 9.80 11.48 8.30
N SER A 14 10.63 10.73 9.03
CA SER A 14 12.00 11.09 9.35
C SER A 14 12.79 9.82 9.70
N PRO A 15 14.14 9.85 9.59
CA PRO A 15 14.95 8.66 9.90
C PRO A 15 14.80 8.18 11.34
N ASP A 16 14.61 9.08 12.30
CA ASP A 16 14.45 8.71 13.71
C ASP A 16 13.06 8.14 14.04
N ARG A 17 12.11 8.24 13.12
CA ARG A 17 10.76 7.65 13.25
C ARG A 17 10.58 6.39 12.40
N GLU A 18 11.65 5.87 11.80
CA GLU A 18 11.53 4.72 10.88
C GLU A 18 11.00 3.48 11.58
N GLU A 19 11.42 3.19 12.80
CA GLU A 19 10.95 2.03 13.55
C GLU A 19 9.44 2.15 13.84
N ASP A 20 9.00 3.33 14.27
CA ASP A 20 7.58 3.60 14.51
C ASP A 20 6.77 3.46 13.22
N TYR A 21 7.31 3.94 12.10
CA TYR A 21 6.68 3.82 10.79
C TYR A 21 6.48 2.36 10.39
N HIS A 22 7.50 1.50 10.58
CA HIS A 22 7.37 0.08 10.25
C HIS A 22 6.37 -0.62 11.16
N THR A 23 6.39 -0.34 12.46
CA THR A 23 5.45 -0.94 13.41
C THR A 23 4.02 -0.57 13.08
N TRP A 24 3.76 0.73 12.85
CA TRP A 24 2.44 1.19 12.47
C TRP A 24 1.95 0.55 11.17
N TYR A 25 2.82 0.54 10.16
CA TYR A 25 2.44 0.04 8.84
C TYR A 25 2.12 -1.47 8.91
N ASN A 26 2.99 -2.24 9.57
CA ASN A 26 2.81 -3.69 9.63
C ASN A 26 1.66 -4.10 10.57
N ASP A 27 1.52 -3.44 11.71
CA ASP A 27 0.58 -3.90 12.74
C ASP A 27 -0.81 -3.28 12.58
N THR A 28 -0.92 -2.13 11.92
CA THR A 28 -2.18 -1.37 11.83
C THR A 28 -2.60 -1.12 10.40
N HIS A 29 -1.72 -0.51 9.61
CA HIS A 29 -2.10 0.03 8.30
C HIS A 29 -2.38 -1.06 7.26
N LEU A 30 -1.62 -2.15 7.25
CA LEU A 30 -1.89 -3.24 6.31
C LEU A 30 -3.30 -3.83 6.49
N ALA A 31 -3.74 -3.96 7.75
CA ALA A 31 -5.09 -4.43 8.02
C ALA A 31 -6.15 -3.43 7.55
N GLU A 32 -5.88 -2.12 7.72
CA GLU A 32 -6.78 -1.08 7.22
C GLU A 32 -6.91 -1.16 5.69
N ILE A 33 -5.79 -1.31 4.99
CA ILE A 33 -5.78 -1.45 3.53
C ILE A 33 -6.59 -2.67 3.09
N CYS A 34 -6.38 -3.81 3.75
CA CYS A 34 -7.07 -5.05 3.40
C CYS A 34 -8.55 -5.05 3.76
N SER A 35 -9.04 -4.04 4.49
CA SER A 35 -10.47 -3.86 4.73
C SER A 35 -11.22 -3.36 3.49
N VAL A 36 -10.49 -2.87 2.49
CA VAL A 36 -11.11 -2.38 1.25
C VAL A 36 -11.50 -3.57 0.38
N ASP A 37 -12.75 -3.57 -0.07
CA ASP A 37 -13.26 -4.62 -0.94
C ASP A 37 -12.48 -4.65 -2.25
N GLY A 38 -12.03 -5.83 -2.64
CA GLY A 38 -11.20 -6.02 -3.82
C GLY A 38 -9.71 -6.18 -3.54
N ILE A 39 -9.26 -5.81 -2.34
CA ILE A 39 -7.88 -6.03 -1.90
C ILE A 39 -7.84 -7.34 -1.11
N VAL A 40 -7.08 -8.32 -1.59
CA VAL A 40 -7.07 -9.66 -1.00
C VAL A 40 -5.81 -9.94 -0.19
N SER A 41 -4.74 -9.17 -0.40
CA SER A 41 -3.54 -9.26 0.43
C SER A 41 -2.72 -7.98 0.30
N ALA A 42 -1.82 -7.78 1.26
CA ALA A 42 -0.93 -6.63 1.25
C ALA A 42 0.44 -7.07 1.77
N ARG A 43 1.49 -6.66 1.06
CA ARG A 43 2.87 -7.01 1.42
C ARG A 43 3.76 -5.80 1.28
N ARG A 44 4.81 -5.76 2.09
CA ARG A 44 5.79 -4.68 2.06
C ARG A 44 7.17 -5.26 1.82
N PHE A 45 8.00 -4.48 1.15
CA PHE A 45 9.35 -4.89 0.79
C PHE A 45 10.34 -3.76 1.07
N ALA A 46 11.52 -4.14 1.54
CA ALA A 46 12.62 -3.21 1.76
C ALA A 46 13.71 -3.48 0.74
N PRO A 47 14.43 -2.45 0.26
CA PRO A 47 15.58 -2.68 -0.61
C PRO A 47 16.67 -3.42 0.16
N THR A 48 17.25 -4.45 -0.46
CA THR A 48 18.25 -5.29 0.20
C THR A 48 19.56 -4.55 0.48
N ASP A 49 19.84 -3.50 -0.29
CA ASP A 49 21.04 -2.67 -0.10
C ASP A 49 20.84 -1.53 0.90
N GLY A 50 19.64 -1.40 1.47
CA GLY A 50 19.33 -0.39 2.47
C GLY A 50 19.13 1.00 1.91
N THR A 51 19.04 1.15 0.58
CA THR A 51 18.87 2.47 -0.06
C THR A 51 17.57 2.54 -0.83
N GLY A 52 16.98 3.72 -0.83
CA GLY A 52 15.76 3.99 -1.60
C GLY A 52 14.47 3.72 -0.81
N PRO A 53 13.34 3.89 -1.47
CA PRO A 53 12.05 3.76 -0.80
C PRO A 53 11.72 2.32 -0.44
N PHE A 54 10.85 2.17 0.57
CA PHE A 54 10.15 0.93 0.81
C PHE A 54 8.99 0.83 -0.15
N ILE A 55 8.65 -0.39 -0.58
CA ILE A 55 7.52 -0.57 -1.47
C ILE A 55 6.41 -1.37 -0.79
N ALA A 56 5.18 -1.09 -1.20
CA ALA A 56 4.02 -1.85 -0.79
C ALA A 56 3.31 -2.36 -2.03
N ILE A 57 2.88 -3.62 -1.97
CA ILE A 57 2.13 -4.26 -3.04
C ILE A 57 0.84 -4.80 -2.45
N TYR A 58 -0.28 -4.28 -2.92
CA TYR A 58 -1.61 -4.72 -2.51
C TYR A 58 -2.19 -5.56 -3.64
N GLU A 59 -2.49 -6.82 -3.37
CA GLU A 59 -3.01 -7.73 -4.37
C GLU A 59 -4.50 -7.51 -4.56
N LEU A 60 -4.94 -7.44 -5.83
CA LEU A 60 -6.32 -7.14 -6.19
C LEU A 60 -6.96 -8.34 -6.88
N ASP A 61 -8.22 -8.61 -6.54
CA ASP A 61 -9.05 -9.59 -7.24
C ASP A 61 -10.47 -9.04 -7.25
N CYS A 62 -10.86 -8.37 -8.35
CA CYS A 62 -12.15 -7.70 -8.46
C CYS A 62 -12.44 -7.38 -9.92
N ASP A 63 -13.66 -6.90 -10.19
CA ASP A 63 -14.07 -6.59 -11.56
C ASP A 63 -13.52 -5.25 -12.05
N ASP A 64 -13.35 -4.28 -11.15
CA ASP A 64 -12.88 -2.94 -11.48
C ASP A 64 -11.63 -2.61 -10.68
N LEU A 65 -10.46 -2.86 -11.28
CA LEU A 65 -9.17 -2.63 -10.62
C LEU A 65 -8.96 -1.16 -10.26
N ASP A 66 -9.29 -0.25 -11.19
CA ASP A 66 -9.07 1.18 -10.97
C ASP A 66 -10.00 1.73 -9.88
N GLY A 67 -11.19 1.16 -9.73
CA GLY A 67 -12.14 1.56 -8.69
C GLY A 67 -11.64 1.32 -7.28
N VAL A 68 -10.71 0.39 -7.10
CA VAL A 68 -10.14 0.11 -5.77
C VAL A 68 -9.34 1.30 -5.23
N VAL A 69 -8.61 2.00 -6.10
CA VAL A 69 -7.87 3.21 -5.70
C VAL A 69 -8.84 4.27 -5.17
N GLN A 70 -10.00 4.41 -5.84
CA GLN A 70 -11.03 5.34 -5.37
C GLN A 70 -11.55 4.96 -3.99
N LYS A 71 -11.79 3.66 -3.76
CA LYS A 71 -12.24 3.17 -2.45
C LYS A 71 -11.20 3.42 -1.35
N LEU A 72 -9.90 3.26 -1.67
CA LEU A 72 -8.83 3.60 -0.74
C LEU A 72 -8.86 5.09 -0.38
N GLY A 73 -9.05 5.96 -1.36
CA GLY A 73 -9.16 7.38 -1.14
C GLY A 73 -10.36 7.74 -0.26
N GLU A 74 -11.49 7.08 -0.48
CA GLU A 74 -12.70 7.26 0.33
C GLU A 74 -12.47 6.81 1.77
N LEU A 75 -11.78 5.70 1.98
CA LEU A 75 -11.45 5.22 3.32
C LEU A 75 -10.57 6.24 4.05
N GLY A 76 -9.55 6.78 3.38
CA GLY A 76 -8.69 7.81 3.95
C GLY A 76 -9.44 9.08 4.31
N ALA A 77 -10.40 9.48 3.47
CA ALA A 77 -11.21 10.67 3.69
C ALA A 77 -12.30 10.49 4.75
N SER A 78 -12.67 9.24 5.05
CA SER A 78 -13.78 8.94 5.97
C SER A 78 -13.44 9.16 7.44
N GLY A 79 -12.17 9.28 7.79
CA GLY A 79 -11.70 9.36 9.16
C GLY A 79 -11.63 8.01 9.87
N LYS A 80 -11.90 6.91 9.16
CA LYS A 80 -11.86 5.57 9.73
C LYS A 80 -10.49 4.92 9.66
N MET A 81 -9.57 5.54 8.90
CA MET A 81 -8.19 5.08 8.79
C MET A 81 -7.33 5.84 9.80
N SER A 82 -6.33 5.17 10.36
CA SER A 82 -5.39 5.83 11.28
C SER A 82 -4.63 6.95 10.58
N SER A 83 -4.06 7.86 11.38
CA SER A 83 -3.31 9.01 10.85
C SER A 83 -2.10 8.57 10.04
N LEU A 84 -1.83 9.26 8.94
CA LEU A 84 -0.67 9.02 8.07
C LEU A 84 0.55 9.85 8.49
N GLU A 85 0.60 10.33 9.74
CA GLU A 85 1.67 11.21 10.22
C GLU A 85 3.07 10.59 10.15
N LEU A 86 3.18 9.26 10.12
CA LEU A 86 4.45 8.57 10.03
C LEU A 86 4.97 8.43 8.60
N LEU A 87 4.17 8.79 7.60
CA LEU A 87 4.58 8.80 6.20
C LEU A 87 5.19 10.14 5.81
N ASN A 88 6.21 10.09 4.96
CA ASN A 88 6.74 11.29 4.34
C ASN A 88 5.75 11.77 3.27
N MET A 89 5.13 12.90 3.51
CA MET A 89 4.13 13.48 2.61
C MET A 89 4.68 14.65 1.79
N GLU A 90 5.96 14.96 1.89
CA GLU A 90 6.64 15.90 0.98
C GLU A 90 6.69 15.31 -0.42
N THR A 91 6.93 14.01 -0.51
CA THR A 91 6.75 13.21 -1.73
C THR A 91 5.67 12.17 -1.43
N PRO A 92 4.40 12.54 -1.55
CA PRO A 92 3.31 11.64 -1.14
C PRO A 92 3.31 10.35 -1.95
N PRO A 93 2.95 9.23 -1.33
CA PRO A 93 2.83 7.97 -2.07
C PRO A 93 1.77 8.09 -3.16
N ILE A 94 2.10 7.60 -4.36
CA ILE A 94 1.18 7.60 -5.49
C ILE A 94 0.84 6.15 -5.80
N PRO A 95 -0.38 5.69 -5.49
CA PRO A 95 -0.78 4.34 -5.83
C PRO A 95 -0.93 4.19 -7.34
N LYS A 96 -0.30 3.16 -7.88
CA LYS A 96 -0.39 2.84 -9.30
C LYS A 96 -0.97 1.44 -9.47
N VAL A 97 -1.98 1.32 -10.30
CA VAL A 97 -2.65 0.05 -10.55
C VAL A 97 -2.00 -0.65 -11.73
N TYR A 98 -1.69 -1.94 -11.54
CA TYR A 98 -1.19 -2.80 -12.61
C TYR A 98 -2.12 -3.98 -12.75
N ARG A 99 -2.49 -4.31 -13.98
CA ARG A 99 -3.28 -5.51 -14.29
C ARG A 99 -2.33 -6.67 -14.54
N GLN A 100 -2.65 -7.83 -13.99
CA GLN A 100 -1.88 -9.04 -14.27
C GLN A 100 -2.06 -9.42 -15.73
N ILE A 101 -0.96 -9.59 -16.46
CA ILE A 101 -1.00 -9.94 -17.89
C ILE A 101 -0.31 -11.27 -18.18
N GLY A 102 0.18 -11.96 -17.15
CA GLY A 102 0.77 -13.26 -17.30
C GLY A 102 1.19 -13.82 -15.96
N SER A 103 1.32 -15.14 -15.88
CA SER A 103 1.84 -15.82 -14.69
C SER A 103 2.39 -17.19 -15.07
N TYR A 104 3.33 -17.65 -14.29
CA TYR A 104 3.87 -18.99 -14.36
C TYR A 104 4.26 -19.45 -12.95
N THR A 105 3.95 -20.68 -12.64
CA THR A 105 4.27 -21.26 -11.33
C THR A 105 5.05 -22.55 -11.55
N GLN A 106 6.20 -22.67 -10.91
CA GLN A 106 7.01 -23.90 -10.94
C GLN A 106 6.44 -24.97 -10.01
#